data_857dd17ce5056ecba0ed47b3c3d01de9
#
_entry.id   857dd17ce5056ecba0ed47b3c3d01de9
#
_cell.length_a   1.000
_cell.length_b   1.000
_cell.length_c   1.000
_cell.angle_alpha   90.00
_cell.angle_beta   90.00
_cell.angle_gamma   90.00
#
_symmetry.space_group_name_H-M   'P 1'
#
loop_
_entity.id
_entity.type
_entity.pdbx_description
1 polymer ?
#
loop_
_entity_poly.entity_id
_entity_poly.type
_entity_poly.pdbx_seq_one_letter_code
_entity_poly.pdbx_strand_id
1 'polypeptide(L)'
;MAASEKAPLEGWVAIVDDDDSIRRSLARLFRINSINVRTFESAEAFLSYRPDVEPQCLVVDVHLGGMSGFVLQDRLAASGRTPPIVFMTAMDEMPEGQLEGRSGIHTYLRKPFDTKTLLTLVQLLVSAPTKGGNE
;
A
#
# COMPACT_ATOMS: atom_id res chain seq x y z
N MET A 1 7.17 14.74 19.86
CA MET A 1 6.37 14.77 20.46
C MET A 1 5.15 14.43 19.98
N ALA A 2 4.41 14.46 20.66
CA ALA A 2 3.17 14.01 20.27
C ALA A 2 2.53 14.87 19.25
N ALA A 3 3.05 16.03 19.05
CA ALA A 3 2.39 16.90 18.10
C ALA A 3 2.42 16.33 16.73
N SER A 4 3.54 15.73 16.34
CA SER A 4 3.58 15.21 15.01
C SER A 4 2.66 14.02 14.87
N GLU A 5 2.41 13.32 15.95
CA GLU A 5 1.53 12.21 15.85
C GLU A 5 0.11 12.62 15.76
N LYS A 6 -0.22 13.79 16.25
CA LYS A 6 -1.57 14.23 16.21
C LYS A 6 -1.90 15.00 14.98
N ALA A 7 -0.91 15.43 14.26
CA ALA A 7 -1.19 16.14 13.03
C ALA A 7 -1.82 15.19 12.04
N PRO A 8 -2.71 15.66 11.22
CA PRO A 8 -3.27 14.80 10.18
C PRO A 8 -2.17 14.29 9.28
N LEU A 9 -2.28 13.08 8.86
CA LEU A 9 -1.33 12.53 7.93
C LEU A 9 -1.70 13.01 6.56
N GLU A 10 -0.89 13.90 6.00
CA GLU A 10 -1.17 14.35 4.69
C GLU A 10 -0.26 13.62 3.80
N GLY A 11 -0.68 12.73 3.09
CA GLY A 11 0.16 12.00 2.20
C GLY A 11 0.91 10.92 2.92
N TRP A 12 0.28 9.82 3.14
CA TRP A 12 0.91 8.70 3.81
C TRP A 12 0.67 7.43 3.01
N VAL A 13 1.47 6.43 3.30
CA VAL A 13 1.46 5.16 2.61
C VAL A 13 1.15 4.06 3.60
N ALA A 14 0.33 3.11 3.20
CA ALA A 14 0.02 1.96 4.04
C ALA A 14 0.80 0.76 3.54
N ILE A 15 1.40 0.00 4.46
CA ILE A 15 2.05 -1.24 4.14
C ILE A 15 1.24 -2.34 4.82
N VAL A 16 0.78 -3.32 4.05
CA VAL A 16 0.01 -4.44 4.59
C VAL A 16 0.77 -5.72 4.27
N ASP A 17 1.31 -6.35 5.30
CA ASP A 17 2.11 -7.55 5.12
C ASP A 17 2.12 -8.28 6.46
N ASP A 18 1.93 -9.59 6.45
CA ASP A 18 1.91 -10.34 7.70
C ASP A 18 3.30 -10.66 8.22
N ASP A 19 4.34 -10.35 7.47
CA ASP A 19 5.72 -10.58 7.90
C ASP A 19 6.23 -9.34 8.61
N ASP A 20 6.48 -9.47 9.91
CA ASP A 20 6.90 -8.35 10.72
C ASP A 20 8.24 -7.77 10.24
N SER A 21 9.12 -8.63 9.80
CA SER A 21 10.44 -8.20 9.35
C SER A 21 10.33 -7.33 8.10
N ILE A 22 9.48 -7.72 7.18
CA ILE A 22 9.27 -6.97 5.97
C ILE A 22 8.60 -5.63 6.29
N ARG A 23 7.59 -5.66 7.15
CA ARG A 23 6.93 -4.41 7.53
C ARG A 23 7.93 -3.42 8.11
N ARG A 24 8.80 -3.89 9.01
CA ARG A 24 9.73 -2.99 9.66
C ARG A 24 10.77 -2.46 8.69
N SER A 25 11.26 -3.33 7.81
CA SER A 25 12.27 -2.93 6.85
C SER A 25 11.73 -1.89 5.88
N LEU A 26 10.54 -2.13 5.38
CA LEU A 26 9.96 -1.20 4.42
C LEU A 26 9.57 0.11 5.09
N ALA A 27 9.04 0.05 6.29
CA ALA A 27 8.69 1.27 7.01
C ALA A 27 9.92 2.13 7.24
N ARG A 28 11.03 1.49 7.59
CA ARG A 28 12.26 2.22 7.82
C ARG A 28 12.73 2.88 6.53
N LEU A 29 12.70 2.12 5.43
CA LEU A 29 13.12 2.65 4.15
C LEU A 29 12.30 3.89 3.78
N PHE A 30 11.00 3.81 3.95
CA PHE A 30 10.13 4.92 3.60
C PHE A 30 10.37 6.12 4.51
N ARG A 31 10.52 5.87 5.79
CA ARG A 31 10.72 6.98 6.73
C ARG A 31 12.01 7.74 6.50
N ILE A 32 13.09 7.03 6.18
CA ILE A 32 14.33 7.74 5.93
C ILE A 32 14.29 8.49 4.61
N ASN A 33 13.29 8.23 3.79
CA ASN A 33 13.07 8.98 2.56
C ASN A 33 11.91 9.96 2.70
N SER A 34 11.56 10.31 3.92
CA SER A 34 10.57 11.32 4.23
C SER A 34 9.16 10.98 3.76
N ILE A 35 8.86 9.69 3.73
CA ILE A 35 7.52 9.24 3.40
C ILE A 35 6.84 8.81 4.68
N ASN A 36 5.69 9.38 4.96
CA ASN A 36 4.89 8.97 6.11
C ASN A 36 4.31 7.60 5.85
N VAL A 37 4.41 6.72 6.81
CA VAL A 37 3.98 5.34 6.60
C VAL A 37 3.34 4.78 7.84
N ARG A 38 2.34 3.94 7.65
CA ARG A 38 1.76 3.14 8.71
C ARG A 38 1.71 1.72 8.23
N THR A 39 1.90 0.78 9.14
CA THR A 39 1.97 -0.63 8.76
C THR A 39 0.81 -1.39 9.39
N PHE A 40 0.38 -2.43 8.71
CA PHE A 40 -0.74 -3.25 9.14
C PHE A 40 -0.37 -4.72 8.96
N GLU A 41 -0.66 -5.55 9.92
CA GLU A 41 -0.27 -6.94 9.87
C GLU A 41 -1.25 -7.80 9.08
N SER A 42 -2.40 -7.26 8.74
CA SER A 42 -3.38 -8.03 8.00
C SER A 42 -4.26 -7.09 7.21
N ALA A 43 -4.95 -7.64 6.23
CA ALA A 43 -5.92 -6.88 5.48
C ALA A 43 -7.06 -6.43 6.39
N GLU A 44 -7.45 -7.30 7.31
CA GLU A 44 -8.53 -6.98 8.23
C GLU A 44 -8.16 -5.78 9.11
N ALA A 45 -6.91 -5.71 9.55
CA ALA A 45 -6.47 -4.59 10.36
C ALA A 45 -6.57 -3.30 9.57
N PHE A 46 -6.19 -3.33 8.29
CA PHE A 46 -6.28 -2.13 7.48
C PHE A 46 -7.73 -1.74 7.24
N LEU A 47 -8.57 -2.72 6.97
CA LEU A 47 -9.98 -2.43 6.71
C LEU A 47 -10.68 -1.84 7.92
N SER A 48 -10.24 -2.21 9.11
CA SER A 48 -10.84 -1.69 10.34
C SER A 48 -10.36 -0.30 10.69
N TYR A 49 -9.27 0.13 10.08
CA TYR A 49 -8.71 1.43 10.38
C TYR A 49 -9.50 2.52 9.65
N ARG A 50 -9.85 3.55 10.36
CA ARG A 50 -10.65 4.63 9.79
C ARG A 50 -9.83 5.91 9.81
N PRO A 51 -9.02 6.16 8.78
CA PRO A 51 -8.17 7.35 8.78
C PRO A 51 -8.97 8.58 8.39
N ASP A 52 -8.51 9.72 8.85
CA ASP A 52 -9.08 10.98 8.41
C ASP A 52 -8.70 11.27 6.97
N VAL A 53 -7.50 10.84 6.58
CA VAL A 53 -7.01 11.05 5.23
C VAL A 53 -6.63 9.69 4.68
N GLU A 54 -7.18 9.34 3.52
CA GLU A 54 -6.87 8.05 2.90
C GLU A 54 -5.41 7.99 2.49
N PRO A 55 -4.81 6.81 2.46
CA PRO A 55 -3.42 6.72 2.04
C PRO A 55 -3.27 7.05 0.56
N GLN A 56 -2.13 7.60 0.22
CA GLN A 56 -1.83 7.90 -1.17
C GLN A 56 -1.56 6.65 -1.97
N CYS A 57 -1.10 5.60 -1.32
CA CYS A 57 -1.00 4.30 -1.96
C CYS A 57 -0.87 3.23 -0.90
N LEU A 58 -1.10 1.99 -1.31
CA LEU A 58 -0.91 0.83 -0.46
C LEU A 58 0.17 -0.04 -1.05
N VAL A 59 1.01 -0.61 -0.20
CA VAL A 59 1.97 -1.64 -0.60
C VAL A 59 1.49 -2.91 0.09
N VAL A 60 1.02 -3.86 -0.67
CA VAL A 60 0.28 -5.00 -0.12
C VAL A 60 0.85 -6.31 -0.62
N ASP A 61 1.14 -7.23 0.31
CA ASP A 61 1.52 -8.58 -0.06
C ASP A 61 0.27 -9.29 -0.58
N VAL A 62 0.38 -9.93 -1.72
CA VAL A 62 -0.74 -10.69 -2.24
C VAL A 62 -1.09 -11.82 -1.29
N HIS A 63 -0.09 -12.47 -0.70
CA HIS A 63 -0.30 -13.59 0.19
C HIS A 63 -0.33 -13.14 1.63
N LEU A 64 -1.48 -12.81 2.11
CA LEU A 64 -1.66 -12.50 3.52
C LEU A 64 -2.28 -13.71 4.18
N GLY A 65 -2.06 -13.86 5.45
CA GLY A 65 -2.50 -15.05 6.14
C GLY A 65 -3.99 -15.33 6.09
N GLY A 66 -4.78 -14.33 6.04
CA GLY A 66 -6.22 -14.52 5.97
C GLY A 66 -6.73 -14.11 4.61
N MET A 67 -7.16 -12.88 4.49
CA MET A 67 -7.66 -12.36 3.24
C MET A 67 -6.50 -12.05 2.32
N SER A 68 -6.60 -12.35 1.04
CA SER A 68 -5.52 -12.05 0.12
C SER A 68 -5.50 -10.56 -0.21
N GLY A 69 -4.39 -10.11 -0.79
CA GLY A 69 -4.29 -8.71 -1.19
C GLY A 69 -5.30 -8.34 -2.26
N PHE A 70 -5.64 -9.29 -3.13
CA PHE A 70 -6.64 -9.01 -4.16
C PHE A 70 -8.02 -8.85 -3.55
N VAL A 71 -8.36 -9.65 -2.56
CA VAL A 71 -9.65 -9.52 -1.88
C VAL A 71 -9.69 -8.19 -1.14
N LEU A 72 -8.57 -7.77 -0.56
CA LEU A 72 -8.51 -6.47 0.09
C LEU A 72 -8.87 -5.37 -0.92
N GLN A 73 -8.28 -5.43 -2.12
CA GLN A 73 -8.59 -4.43 -3.13
C GLN A 73 -10.08 -4.45 -3.47
N ASP A 74 -10.65 -5.64 -3.61
CA ASP A 74 -12.06 -5.75 -3.95
C ASP A 74 -12.95 -5.16 -2.86
N ARG A 75 -12.59 -5.40 -1.60
CA ARG A 75 -13.38 -4.87 -0.50
C ARG A 75 -13.28 -3.35 -0.41
N LEU A 76 -12.09 -2.81 -0.67
CA LEU A 76 -11.94 -1.36 -0.67
C LEU A 76 -12.77 -0.74 -1.77
N ALA A 77 -12.73 -1.34 -2.96
CA ALA A 77 -13.50 -0.80 -4.08
C ALA A 77 -14.99 -0.85 -3.78
N ALA A 78 -15.44 -1.93 -3.14
CA ALA A 78 -16.86 -2.04 -2.81
C ALA A 78 -17.29 -0.96 -1.81
N SER A 79 -16.35 -0.41 -1.06
CA SER A 79 -16.65 0.66 -0.13
C SER A 79 -16.38 2.04 -0.73
N GLY A 80 -16.06 2.10 -1.99
CA GLY A 80 -15.77 3.37 -2.64
C GLY A 80 -14.37 3.86 -2.44
N ARG A 81 -13.47 3.02 -1.95
CA ARG A 81 -12.09 3.39 -1.68
C ARG A 81 -11.20 2.75 -2.73
N THR A 82 -10.51 3.55 -3.50
CA THR A 82 -9.70 3.02 -4.60
C THR A 82 -8.33 3.66 -4.64
N PRO A 83 -7.53 3.53 -3.58
CA PRO A 83 -6.17 4.07 -3.64
C PRO A 83 -5.32 3.24 -4.59
N PRO A 84 -4.26 3.83 -5.13
CA PRO A 84 -3.32 3.04 -5.93
C PRO A 84 -2.67 1.97 -5.08
N ILE A 85 -2.43 0.80 -5.65
CA ILE A 85 -1.86 -0.32 -4.91
C ILE A 85 -0.64 -0.87 -5.62
N VAL A 86 0.41 -1.13 -4.87
CA VAL A 86 1.57 -1.87 -5.34
C VAL A 86 1.49 -3.24 -4.68
N PHE A 87 1.24 -4.27 -5.47
CA PHE A 87 1.18 -5.63 -4.95
C PHE A 87 2.56 -6.25 -4.94
N MET A 88 2.91 -6.92 -3.86
CA MET A 88 4.14 -7.68 -3.77
C MET A 88 3.76 -9.15 -3.85
N THR A 89 4.41 -9.91 -4.69
CA THR A 89 4.05 -11.30 -4.86
C THR A 89 5.28 -12.17 -5.07
N ALA A 90 5.25 -13.40 -4.61
CA ALA A 90 6.32 -14.33 -4.86
C ALA A 90 6.32 -14.69 -6.33
N MET A 91 7.50 -15.03 -6.84
CA MET A 91 7.65 -15.26 -8.25
C MET A 91 6.71 -16.31 -8.80
N ASP A 92 6.53 -17.39 -8.08
CA ASP A 92 5.69 -18.48 -8.57
C ASP A 92 4.26 -18.34 -8.12
N GLU A 93 3.88 -17.21 -7.56
CA GLU A 93 2.53 -17.05 -7.12
C GLU A 93 1.79 -15.97 -7.87
N MET A 94 2.33 -15.56 -9.01
CA MET A 94 1.64 -14.58 -9.82
C MET A 94 0.42 -15.25 -10.41
N PRO A 95 -0.77 -14.86 -10.02
CA PRO A 95 -1.96 -15.54 -10.49
C PRO A 95 -2.29 -15.05 -11.87
N GLU A 96 -2.15 -15.93 -12.83
CA GLU A 96 -2.49 -15.58 -14.18
C GLU A 96 -3.93 -15.29 -14.28
N GLY A 97 -4.27 -14.22 -14.95
CA GLY A 97 -5.65 -13.90 -15.17
C GLY A 97 -6.30 -13.12 -14.06
N GLN A 98 -5.70 -13.10 -12.88
CA GLN A 98 -6.35 -12.35 -11.82
C GLN A 98 -6.11 -10.86 -11.94
N LEU A 99 -5.16 -10.47 -12.76
CA LEU A 99 -4.89 -9.08 -12.97
C LEU A 99 -5.76 -8.50 -14.05
N GLU A 100 -6.19 -9.34 -14.94
CA GLU A 100 -6.96 -8.89 -16.06
C GLU A 100 -8.31 -8.45 -15.59
N GLY A 101 -8.75 -7.33 -16.07
CA GLY A 101 -10.06 -6.85 -15.70
C GLY A 101 -10.14 -6.19 -14.35
N ARG A 102 -9.04 -6.15 -13.60
CA ARG A 102 -9.10 -5.48 -12.32
C ARG A 102 -9.15 -3.99 -12.54
N SER A 103 -10.09 -3.34 -11.90
CA SER A 103 -10.20 -1.91 -12.02
C SER A 103 -9.28 -1.26 -11.02
N GLY A 104 -9.02 -0.01 -11.19
CA GLY A 104 -8.18 0.74 -10.27
C GLY A 104 -6.73 0.75 -10.71
N ILE A 105 -5.93 1.52 -10.02
CA ILE A 105 -4.52 1.66 -10.34
C ILE A 105 -3.75 0.67 -9.53
N HIS A 106 -3.01 -0.20 -10.19
CA HIS A 106 -2.20 -1.17 -9.49
C HIS A 106 -0.95 -1.53 -10.27
N THR A 107 0.06 -1.96 -9.56
CA THR A 107 1.32 -2.36 -10.11
C THR A 107 1.79 -3.59 -9.34
N TYR A 108 2.62 -4.39 -9.95
CA TYR A 108 3.14 -5.58 -9.31
C TYR A 108 4.62 -5.56 -9.19
N LEU A 109 5.13 -6.05 -8.06
CA LEU A 109 6.55 -6.32 -7.91
C LEU A 109 6.69 -7.76 -7.49
N ARG A 110 7.48 -8.52 -8.24
CA ARG A 110 7.75 -9.90 -7.90
C ARG A 110 8.91 -9.96 -6.94
N LYS A 111 8.79 -10.80 -5.92
CA LYS A 111 9.87 -11.02 -4.98
C LYS A 111 10.86 -12.00 -5.59
N PRO A 112 12.13 -11.84 -5.39
CA PRO A 112 12.74 -10.72 -4.69
C PRO A 112 12.81 -9.50 -5.60
N PHE A 113 12.51 -8.34 -5.05
CA PHE A 113 12.56 -7.14 -5.84
C PHE A 113 13.59 -6.20 -5.28
N ASP A 114 14.01 -5.24 -6.11
CA ASP A 114 14.94 -4.24 -5.69
C ASP A 114 14.17 -3.21 -4.89
N THR A 115 14.59 -2.94 -3.67
CA THR A 115 13.89 -1.98 -2.83
C THR A 115 13.93 -0.59 -3.44
N LYS A 116 14.92 -0.29 -4.28
CA LYS A 116 14.94 0.98 -4.96
C LYS A 116 13.79 1.09 -5.94
N THR A 117 13.45 0.00 -6.60
CA THR A 117 12.31 0.00 -7.51
C THR A 117 11.03 0.28 -6.77
N LEU A 118 10.83 -0.36 -5.62
CA LEU A 118 9.66 -0.11 -4.82
C LEU A 118 9.63 1.35 -4.36
N LEU A 119 10.74 1.85 -3.88
CA LEU A 119 10.79 3.22 -3.39
C LEU A 119 10.45 4.20 -4.51
N THR A 120 10.99 3.97 -5.72
CA THR A 120 10.70 4.83 -6.84
C THR A 120 9.22 4.83 -7.20
N LEU A 121 8.61 3.65 -7.21
CA LEU A 121 7.20 3.56 -7.51
C LEU A 121 6.37 4.33 -6.48
N VAL A 122 6.69 4.14 -5.21
CA VAL A 122 5.95 4.81 -4.15
C VAL A 122 6.15 6.31 -4.24
N GLN A 123 7.38 6.75 -4.51
CA GLN A 123 7.64 8.18 -4.62
C GLN A 123 6.86 8.80 -5.76
N LEU A 124 6.72 8.08 -6.86
CA LEU A 124 5.94 8.59 -7.96
C LEU A 124 4.47 8.71 -7.58
N LEU A 125 3.95 7.75 -6.85
CA LEU A 125 2.55 7.78 -6.46
C LEU A 125 2.25 8.87 -5.43
N VAL A 126 3.17 9.10 -4.49
CA VAL A 126 2.91 10.12 -3.49
C VAL A 126 3.19 11.51 -4.02
N SER A 127 3.96 11.62 -5.09
CA SER A 127 4.24 12.92 -5.69
C SER A 127 3.20 13.33 -6.70
N ALA A 128 2.40 12.39 -7.13
CA ALA A 128 1.43 12.69 -8.17
C ALA A 128 0.42 13.70 -7.67
N PRO A 129 -0.03 14.62 -8.51
CA PRO A 129 -1.05 15.55 -8.07
C PRO A 129 -2.33 14.81 -7.78
N THR A 130 -3.05 15.28 -6.79
CA THR A 130 -4.32 14.67 -6.51
C THR A 130 -5.28 15.08 -7.58
N LYS A 131 -6.19 14.16 -7.91
CA LYS A 131 -7.07 14.40 -8.96
C LYS A 131 -7.84 15.60 -8.80
N GLY A 132 -8.38 15.84 -7.74
CA GLY A 132 -9.20 16.99 -7.61
C GLY A 132 -8.44 18.25 -7.48
N GLY A 133 -7.21 18.14 -7.22
CA GLY A 133 -6.48 19.31 -6.93
C GLY A 133 -5.98 20.04 -8.07
N ASN A 134 -5.91 19.51 -9.18
CA ASN A 134 -5.31 20.15 -10.16
C ASN A 134 -5.97 20.27 -11.27
N GLU A 135 -6.77 20.36 -11.23
CA GLU A 135 -7.31 20.64 -12.37
C GLU A 135 -8.12 21.42 -12.30
#